data_0909025a5b23946bec2cb44c93b7a159
#
_entry.id   0909025a5b23946bec2cb44c93b7a159
#
_cell.length_a   1.000
_cell.length_b   1.000
_cell.length_c   1.000
_cell.angle_alpha   90.00
_cell.angle_beta   90.00
_cell.angle_gamma   90.00
#
_symmetry.space_group_name_H-M   'P 1'
#
loop_
_entity.id
_entity.type
_entity.pdbx_description
1 polymer ?
#
loop_
_entity_poly.entity_id
_entity_poly.type
_entity_poly.pdbx_seq_one_letter_code
_entity_poly.pdbx_strand_id
1 'polypeptide(L)'
;KGALNDRVPHTPVQAGPRHSAWVNAGITLALLIAALLVRVIFIHYPDEVVFDEVHFGKFASYYIKGEYFFDVHPPLAKLMIAAMAWLAGFDGKFEFDEIGDSYVEHNVPYRMIRLLLAIVGALQVPLVFQILRETGVSSLMSIVAALAILADNGHVLQSRLILLDAPLVLFMLCSLYCYIRFYAQRYNPFKAAWWTWLSLTGVSLACTISCKMVGVLTFATIGGAVILDLWNLLDIRRGLSMRVFVKHFCARAMCLIILPFLIYLGF
;
A
#
# COMPACT_ATOMS: atom_id res chain seq x y z
N LYS A 1 -14.00 39.57 23.77
CA LYS A 1 -14.81 38.37 23.60
C LYS A 1 -15.32 38.38 22.16
N GLY A 2 -14.49 38.10 21.20
CA GLY A 2 -14.84 37.92 19.79
C GLY A 2 -14.35 36.57 19.38
N ALA A 3 -15.25 35.66 19.03
CA ALA A 3 -14.92 34.43 18.35
C ALA A 3 -14.27 34.82 17.02
N LEU A 4 -12.95 34.74 16.96
CA LEU A 4 -12.21 34.85 15.72
C LEU A 4 -12.67 33.74 14.79
N ASN A 5 -13.27 34.18 13.70
CA ASN A 5 -13.84 33.35 12.67
C ASN A 5 -12.68 32.72 11.87
N ASP A 6 -12.19 31.53 12.28
CA ASP A 6 -11.06 30.79 11.71
C ASP A 6 -11.35 30.24 10.29
N ARG A 7 -12.10 31.00 9.50
CA ARG A 7 -12.37 30.63 8.12
C ARG A 7 -11.29 31.23 7.23
N VAL A 8 -10.26 30.45 6.96
CA VAL A 8 -9.43 30.67 5.79
C VAL A 8 -10.37 30.70 4.57
N PRO A 9 -10.33 31.75 3.71
CA PRO A 9 -11.12 31.76 2.49
C PRO A 9 -10.62 30.63 1.59
N HIS A 10 -11.36 29.54 1.58
CA HIS A 10 -11.09 28.42 0.69
C HIS A 10 -11.87 28.65 -0.58
N THR A 11 -11.19 28.90 -1.68
CA THR A 11 -11.71 28.44 -2.95
C THR A 11 -11.84 26.93 -2.85
N PRO A 12 -13.04 26.36 -2.75
CA PRO A 12 -13.19 24.93 -2.86
C PRO A 12 -12.59 24.57 -4.23
N VAL A 13 -11.61 23.70 -4.26
CA VAL A 13 -11.25 23.00 -5.48
C VAL A 13 -12.59 22.50 -6.02
N GLN A 14 -13.04 23.05 -7.15
CA GLN A 14 -14.30 22.63 -7.76
C GLN A 14 -14.10 21.15 -8.11
N ALA A 15 -14.55 20.31 -7.20
CA ALA A 15 -14.65 18.89 -7.49
C ALA A 15 -15.51 18.78 -8.73
N GLY A 16 -14.95 18.26 -9.82
CA GLY A 16 -15.71 17.95 -11.02
C GLY A 16 -16.96 17.13 -10.65
N PRO A 17 -17.97 17.03 -11.52
CA PRO A 17 -19.25 16.43 -11.19
C PRO A 17 -19.04 15.11 -10.46
N ARG A 18 -19.43 15.07 -9.19
CA ARG A 18 -19.36 13.86 -8.37
C ARG A 18 -20.42 12.91 -8.90
N HIS A 19 -20.00 11.91 -9.64
CA HIS A 19 -20.89 10.77 -9.88
C HIS A 19 -21.43 10.26 -8.54
N SER A 20 -22.63 9.67 -8.57
CA SER A 20 -23.21 9.11 -7.36
C SER A 20 -22.25 8.07 -6.75
N ALA A 21 -22.28 7.89 -5.43
CA ALA A 21 -21.41 6.93 -4.74
C ALA A 21 -21.53 5.52 -5.36
N TRP A 22 -22.72 5.15 -5.82
CA TRP A 22 -23.00 3.88 -6.49
C TRP A 22 -22.27 3.71 -7.82
N VAL A 23 -22.17 4.76 -8.63
CA VAL A 23 -21.43 4.71 -9.90
C VAL A 23 -19.94 4.54 -9.64
N ASN A 24 -19.37 5.29 -8.67
CA ASN A 24 -17.97 5.11 -8.30
C ASN A 24 -17.70 3.70 -7.74
N ALA A 25 -18.58 3.15 -6.93
CA ALA A 25 -18.48 1.78 -6.41
C ALA A 25 -18.55 0.75 -7.56
N GLY A 26 -19.45 0.95 -8.53
CA GLY A 26 -19.56 0.08 -9.71
C GLY A 26 -18.29 0.10 -10.56
N ILE A 27 -17.71 1.28 -10.81
CA ILE A 27 -16.43 1.41 -11.54
C ILE A 27 -15.30 0.72 -10.78
N THR A 28 -15.20 0.94 -9.46
CA THR A 28 -14.19 0.32 -8.59
C THR A 28 -14.26 -1.20 -8.68
N LEU A 29 -15.47 -1.77 -8.59
CA LEU A 29 -15.69 -3.22 -8.69
C LEU A 29 -15.34 -3.74 -10.08
N ALA A 30 -15.75 -3.05 -11.15
CA ALA A 30 -15.43 -3.44 -12.53
C ALA A 30 -13.91 -3.44 -12.78
N LEU A 31 -13.19 -2.41 -12.30
CA LEU A 31 -11.72 -2.35 -12.37
C LEU A 31 -11.06 -3.49 -11.59
N LEU A 32 -11.57 -3.82 -10.40
CA LEU A 32 -11.06 -4.94 -9.61
C LEU A 32 -11.26 -6.27 -10.32
N ILE A 33 -12.45 -6.53 -10.85
CA ILE A 33 -12.75 -7.77 -11.61
C ILE A 33 -11.82 -7.88 -12.83
N ALA A 34 -11.69 -6.81 -13.61
CA ALA A 34 -10.81 -6.79 -14.77
C ALA A 34 -9.34 -7.04 -14.35
N ALA A 35 -8.88 -6.43 -13.25
CA ALA A 35 -7.53 -6.59 -12.74
C ALA A 35 -7.27 -8.04 -12.26
N LEU A 36 -8.24 -8.66 -11.61
CA LEU A 36 -8.16 -10.07 -11.20
C LEU A 36 -8.11 -11.00 -12.43
N LEU A 37 -8.99 -10.78 -13.40
CA LEU A 37 -8.99 -11.60 -14.62
C LEU A 37 -7.64 -11.58 -15.32
N VAL A 38 -7.07 -10.38 -15.54
CA VAL A 38 -5.77 -10.24 -16.23
C VAL A 38 -4.64 -10.94 -15.46
N ARG A 39 -4.68 -10.99 -14.13
CA ARG A 39 -3.59 -11.54 -13.30
C ARG A 39 -3.78 -13.02 -12.98
N VAL A 40 -5.00 -13.50 -12.91
CA VAL A 40 -5.30 -14.90 -12.52
C VAL A 40 -5.37 -15.84 -13.71
N ILE A 41 -5.81 -15.35 -14.89
CA ILE A 41 -5.83 -16.17 -16.10
C ILE A 41 -4.41 -16.65 -16.40
N PHE A 42 -4.25 -17.97 -16.59
CA PHE A 42 -2.97 -18.65 -16.80
C PHE A 42 -1.93 -18.44 -15.68
N ILE A 43 -2.35 -18.23 -14.42
CA ILE A 43 -1.43 -18.07 -13.29
C ILE A 43 -0.56 -19.30 -13.03
N HIS A 44 -0.99 -20.47 -13.53
CA HIS A 44 -0.25 -21.73 -13.46
C HIS A 44 0.96 -21.78 -14.40
N TYR A 45 1.10 -20.81 -15.29
CA TYR A 45 2.19 -20.77 -16.26
C TYR A 45 3.10 -19.54 -16.03
N PRO A 46 4.42 -19.73 -16.09
CA PRO A 46 5.18 -20.98 -16.17
C PRO A 46 5.07 -21.83 -14.90
N ASP A 47 5.21 -23.14 -15.00
CA ASP A 47 5.11 -24.11 -13.90
C ASP A 47 6.49 -24.49 -13.32
N GLU A 48 7.42 -23.60 -13.47
CA GLU A 48 8.80 -23.69 -13.02
C GLU A 48 9.21 -22.43 -12.22
N VAL A 49 10.32 -22.50 -11.53
CA VAL A 49 10.95 -21.39 -10.81
C VAL A 49 11.47 -20.36 -11.82
N VAL A 50 11.03 -19.11 -11.70
CA VAL A 50 11.46 -18.02 -12.58
C VAL A 50 11.93 -16.80 -11.81
N PHE A 51 12.95 -16.14 -12.35
CA PHE A 51 13.46 -14.88 -11.84
C PHE A 51 13.81 -14.95 -10.33
N ASP A 52 13.44 -13.97 -9.53
CA ASP A 52 13.72 -13.91 -8.10
C ASP A 52 12.85 -14.85 -7.24
N GLU A 53 11.98 -15.69 -7.84
CA GLU A 53 11.28 -16.76 -7.12
C GLU A 53 12.26 -17.74 -6.45
N VAL A 54 13.46 -17.92 -7.02
CA VAL A 54 14.61 -18.63 -6.40
C VAL A 54 14.87 -18.13 -4.99
N HIS A 55 14.86 -16.81 -4.76
CA HIS A 55 15.15 -16.24 -3.45
C HIS A 55 13.91 -16.22 -2.55
N PHE A 56 12.80 -15.68 -3.03
CA PHE A 56 11.63 -15.47 -2.18
C PHE A 56 10.84 -16.75 -1.88
N GLY A 57 10.88 -17.71 -2.81
CA GLY A 57 10.37 -19.07 -2.56
C GLY A 57 11.23 -19.81 -1.52
N LYS A 58 12.55 -19.72 -1.64
CA LYS A 58 13.51 -20.30 -0.67
C LYS A 58 13.31 -19.74 0.73
N PHE A 59 13.10 -18.44 0.88
CA PHE A 59 12.80 -17.84 2.18
C PHE A 59 11.48 -18.36 2.78
N ALA A 60 10.46 -18.64 1.95
CA ALA A 60 9.24 -19.27 2.43
C ALA A 60 9.51 -20.68 2.99
N SER A 61 10.38 -21.46 2.33
CA SER A 61 10.82 -22.78 2.83
C SER A 61 11.51 -22.66 4.18
N TYR A 62 12.43 -21.72 4.37
CA TYR A 62 13.12 -21.48 5.63
C TYR A 62 12.16 -21.09 6.76
N TYR A 63 11.18 -20.19 6.50
CA TYR A 63 10.17 -19.84 7.50
C TYR A 63 9.34 -21.04 7.94
N ILE A 64 8.95 -21.91 7.00
CA ILE A 64 8.13 -23.09 7.28
C ILE A 64 8.92 -24.15 8.05
N LYS A 65 10.20 -24.35 7.73
CA LYS A 65 11.11 -25.25 8.45
C LYS A 65 11.55 -24.69 9.82
N GLY A 66 11.40 -23.38 10.06
CA GLY A 66 11.93 -22.70 11.23
C GLY A 66 13.46 -22.53 11.18
N GLU A 67 14.04 -22.47 10.01
CA GLU A 67 15.47 -22.27 9.78
C GLU A 67 15.81 -20.78 9.78
N TYR A 68 16.92 -20.44 10.46
CA TYR A 68 17.42 -19.07 10.47
C TYR A 68 18.12 -18.73 9.15
N PHE A 69 17.83 -17.56 8.61
CA PHE A 69 18.51 -17.01 7.44
C PHE A 69 18.65 -15.49 7.57
N PHE A 70 19.57 -14.93 6.80
CA PHE A 70 19.77 -13.48 6.70
C PHE A 70 19.38 -12.99 5.31
N ASP A 71 18.67 -11.86 5.24
CA ASP A 71 18.34 -11.20 3.98
C ASP A 71 18.36 -9.67 4.17
N VAL A 72 18.67 -8.97 3.09
CA VAL A 72 18.72 -7.49 3.04
C VAL A 72 17.34 -6.83 3.09
N HIS A 73 16.29 -7.60 2.80
CA HIS A 73 14.92 -7.08 2.80
C HIS A 73 14.21 -7.40 4.11
N PRO A 74 13.40 -6.45 4.64
CA PRO A 74 12.57 -6.67 5.80
C PRO A 74 11.56 -7.81 5.62
N PRO A 75 10.98 -8.35 6.71
CA PRO A 75 10.33 -9.66 6.66
C PRO A 75 8.88 -9.67 6.19
N LEU A 76 8.11 -8.56 6.22
CA LEU A 76 6.64 -8.59 6.07
C LEU A 76 6.17 -9.29 4.79
N ALA A 77 6.69 -8.90 3.62
CA ALA A 77 6.24 -9.51 2.37
C ALA A 77 6.67 -10.98 2.25
N LYS A 78 7.84 -11.35 2.79
CA LYS A 78 8.29 -12.75 2.91
C LYS A 78 7.39 -13.57 3.82
N LEU A 79 6.98 -13.01 4.95
CA LEU A 79 6.02 -13.63 5.87
C LEU A 79 4.65 -13.81 5.22
N MET A 80 4.18 -12.86 4.40
CA MET A 80 2.95 -13.01 3.63
C MET A 80 3.03 -14.19 2.65
N ILE A 81 4.16 -14.32 1.94
CA ILE A 81 4.43 -15.44 1.02
C ILE A 81 4.47 -16.76 1.79
N ALA A 82 5.24 -16.82 2.88
CA ALA A 82 5.36 -18.01 3.72
C ALA A 82 4.02 -18.43 4.36
N ALA A 83 3.24 -17.47 4.85
CA ALA A 83 1.91 -17.72 5.41
C ALA A 83 0.97 -18.33 4.35
N MET A 84 0.99 -17.83 3.11
CA MET A 84 0.18 -18.39 2.05
C MET A 84 0.66 -19.77 1.61
N ALA A 85 1.98 -19.99 1.56
CA ALA A 85 2.57 -21.28 1.29
C ALA A 85 2.14 -22.32 2.36
N TRP A 86 2.22 -21.94 3.63
CA TRP A 86 1.77 -22.78 4.75
C TRP A 86 0.28 -23.10 4.69
N LEU A 87 -0.58 -22.10 4.42
CA LEU A 87 -2.02 -22.30 4.25
C LEU A 87 -2.36 -23.20 3.06
N ALA A 88 -1.52 -23.20 2.03
CA ALA A 88 -1.65 -24.05 0.86
C ALA A 88 -1.10 -25.49 1.09
N GLY A 89 -0.59 -25.79 2.29
CA GLY A 89 -0.06 -27.10 2.65
C GLY A 89 1.38 -27.35 2.18
N PHE A 90 2.16 -26.32 1.91
CA PHE A 90 3.57 -26.46 1.56
C PHE A 90 4.37 -26.93 2.76
N ASP A 91 5.19 -27.97 2.56
CA ASP A 91 5.99 -28.59 3.62
C ASP A 91 7.41 -28.02 3.77
N GLY A 92 7.80 -27.09 2.90
CA GLY A 92 9.11 -26.42 2.92
C GLY A 92 10.28 -27.26 2.38
N LYS A 93 10.05 -28.47 1.86
CA LYS A 93 11.16 -29.33 1.39
C LYS A 93 11.77 -28.89 0.07
N PHE A 94 10.98 -28.23 -0.78
CA PHE A 94 11.48 -27.70 -2.04
C PHE A 94 12.31 -26.43 -1.78
N GLU A 95 13.55 -26.42 -2.25
CA GLU A 95 14.53 -25.39 -1.88
C GLU A 95 14.64 -24.24 -2.88
N PHE A 96 13.96 -24.32 -4.03
CA PHE A 96 14.00 -23.29 -5.09
C PHE A 96 15.46 -22.98 -5.53
N ASP A 97 16.28 -24.00 -5.79
CA ASP A 97 17.71 -23.82 -5.98
C ASP A 97 18.08 -23.16 -7.31
N GLU A 98 17.40 -23.56 -8.40
CA GLU A 98 17.72 -23.09 -9.74
C GLU A 98 16.49 -22.58 -10.49
N ILE A 99 16.72 -21.62 -11.38
CA ILE A 99 15.70 -21.18 -12.35
C ILE A 99 15.45 -22.34 -13.32
N GLY A 100 14.16 -22.66 -13.56
CA GLY A 100 13.75 -23.80 -14.37
C GLY A 100 13.34 -25.03 -13.58
N ASP A 101 13.56 -25.07 -12.25
CA ASP A 101 13.11 -26.18 -11.41
C ASP A 101 11.59 -26.30 -11.44
N SER A 102 11.08 -27.51 -11.72
CA SER A 102 9.66 -27.76 -11.88
C SER A 102 8.91 -27.79 -10.56
N TYR A 103 7.90 -26.95 -10.45
CA TYR A 103 7.00 -26.97 -9.30
C TYR A 103 6.09 -28.20 -9.27
N VAL A 104 5.75 -28.72 -10.45
CA VAL A 104 4.81 -29.85 -10.60
C VAL A 104 5.46 -31.15 -10.14
N GLU A 105 6.72 -31.40 -10.51
CA GLU A 105 7.46 -32.60 -10.10
C GLU A 105 7.62 -32.70 -8.59
N HIS A 106 7.73 -31.56 -7.90
CA HIS A 106 7.91 -31.47 -6.45
C HIS A 106 6.63 -31.18 -5.67
N ASN A 107 5.46 -31.18 -6.34
CA ASN A 107 4.16 -30.89 -5.71
C ASN A 107 4.10 -29.57 -4.93
N VAL A 108 4.80 -28.53 -5.39
CA VAL A 108 4.79 -27.20 -4.74
C VAL A 108 3.46 -26.51 -5.02
N PRO A 109 2.77 -25.95 -4.02
CA PRO A 109 1.50 -25.25 -4.21
C PRO A 109 1.67 -23.81 -4.74
N TYR A 110 2.56 -23.60 -5.70
CA TYR A 110 2.97 -22.31 -6.25
C TYR A 110 1.78 -21.47 -6.76
N ARG A 111 0.73 -22.13 -7.29
CA ARG A 111 -0.47 -21.45 -7.80
C ARG A 111 -1.17 -20.65 -6.71
N MET A 112 -1.27 -21.20 -5.50
CA MET A 112 -1.91 -20.52 -4.37
C MET A 112 -1.04 -19.35 -3.86
N ILE A 113 0.28 -19.53 -3.86
CA ILE A 113 1.22 -18.47 -3.47
C ILE A 113 1.14 -17.31 -4.48
N ARG A 114 1.21 -17.61 -5.77
CA ARG A 114 1.06 -16.61 -6.84
C ARG A 114 -0.32 -15.95 -6.82
N LEU A 115 -1.39 -16.69 -6.47
CA LEU A 115 -2.74 -16.15 -6.36
C LEU A 115 -2.83 -15.03 -5.31
N LEU A 116 -2.18 -15.18 -4.15
CA LEU A 116 -2.10 -14.12 -3.16
C LEU A 116 -1.52 -12.84 -3.77
N LEU A 117 -0.40 -12.96 -4.45
CA LEU A 117 0.30 -11.81 -5.05
C LEU A 117 -0.49 -11.21 -6.21
N ALA A 118 -1.18 -12.03 -7.00
CA ALA A 118 -2.10 -11.59 -8.03
C ALA A 118 -3.28 -10.78 -7.47
N ILE A 119 -3.85 -11.20 -6.34
CA ILE A 119 -4.90 -10.44 -5.62
C ILE A 119 -4.35 -9.12 -5.12
N VAL A 120 -3.18 -9.12 -4.48
CA VAL A 120 -2.49 -7.93 -3.97
C VAL A 120 -2.22 -6.93 -5.11
N GLY A 121 -1.73 -7.41 -6.26
CA GLY A 121 -1.52 -6.59 -7.45
C GLY A 121 -2.82 -6.09 -8.09
N ALA A 122 -3.88 -6.90 -8.06
CA ALA A 122 -5.18 -6.50 -8.59
C ALA A 122 -5.83 -5.36 -7.79
N LEU A 123 -5.68 -5.36 -6.46
CA LEU A 123 -6.19 -4.31 -5.57
C LEU A 123 -5.60 -2.93 -5.87
N GLN A 124 -4.42 -2.87 -6.46
CA GLN A 124 -3.73 -1.62 -6.77
C GLN A 124 -4.47 -0.80 -7.85
N VAL A 125 -5.08 -1.48 -8.82
CA VAL A 125 -5.77 -0.82 -9.95
C VAL A 125 -6.96 0.04 -9.48
N PRO A 126 -7.95 -0.49 -8.74
CA PRO A 126 -9.03 0.34 -8.20
C PRO A 126 -8.54 1.35 -7.15
N LEU A 127 -7.43 1.07 -6.44
CA LEU A 127 -6.88 2.01 -5.47
C LEU A 127 -6.31 3.25 -6.15
N VAL A 128 -5.62 3.11 -7.29
CA VAL A 128 -5.19 4.26 -8.12
C VAL A 128 -6.38 5.09 -8.58
N PHE A 129 -7.46 4.46 -9.04
CA PHE A 129 -8.71 5.15 -9.38
C PHE A 129 -9.22 5.97 -8.18
N GLN A 130 -9.30 5.37 -6.99
CA GLN A 130 -9.79 6.06 -5.78
C GLN A 130 -8.87 7.21 -5.36
N ILE A 131 -7.55 7.05 -5.39
CA ILE A 131 -6.58 8.13 -5.10
C ILE A 131 -6.85 9.34 -5.98
N LEU A 132 -6.98 9.14 -7.28
CA LEU A 132 -7.23 10.22 -8.22
C LEU A 132 -8.61 10.87 -8.02
N ARG A 133 -9.64 10.09 -7.68
CA ARG A 133 -10.97 10.64 -7.34
C ARG A 133 -10.92 11.51 -6.09
N GLU A 134 -10.20 11.09 -5.05
CA GLU A 134 -10.05 11.89 -3.81
C GLU A 134 -9.23 13.17 -4.02
N THR A 135 -8.34 13.21 -5.00
CA THR A 135 -7.59 14.42 -5.37
C THR A 135 -8.37 15.36 -6.32
N GLY A 136 -9.60 15.00 -6.70
CA GLY A 136 -10.46 15.84 -7.53
C GLY A 136 -10.31 15.65 -9.04
N VAL A 137 -9.54 14.67 -9.48
CA VAL A 137 -9.41 14.30 -10.89
C VAL A 137 -10.74 13.76 -11.41
N SER A 138 -11.10 14.07 -12.67
CA SER A 138 -12.34 13.61 -13.29
C SER A 138 -12.42 12.08 -13.32
N SER A 139 -13.63 11.52 -13.32
CA SER A 139 -13.81 10.05 -13.36
C SER A 139 -13.19 9.44 -14.62
N LEU A 140 -13.32 10.11 -15.76
CA LEU A 140 -12.73 9.62 -17.00
C LEU A 140 -11.20 9.51 -16.92
N MET A 141 -10.52 10.56 -16.46
CA MET A 141 -9.06 10.53 -16.31
C MET A 141 -8.61 9.54 -15.26
N SER A 142 -9.37 9.37 -14.17
CA SER A 142 -9.09 8.37 -13.15
C SER A 142 -9.23 6.94 -13.69
N ILE A 143 -10.22 6.68 -14.56
CA ILE A 143 -10.37 5.39 -15.26
C ILE A 143 -9.19 5.17 -16.22
N VAL A 144 -8.85 6.16 -17.04
CA VAL A 144 -7.71 6.05 -17.98
C VAL A 144 -6.41 5.70 -17.24
N ALA A 145 -6.13 6.38 -16.14
CA ALA A 145 -4.95 6.09 -15.32
C ALA A 145 -5.00 4.66 -14.72
N ALA A 146 -6.15 4.23 -14.21
CA ALA A 146 -6.31 2.87 -13.69
C ALA A 146 -6.15 1.81 -14.80
N LEU A 147 -6.67 2.07 -16.00
CA LEU A 147 -6.50 1.20 -17.16
C LEU A 147 -5.04 1.15 -17.65
N ALA A 148 -4.29 2.24 -17.53
CA ALA A 148 -2.86 2.25 -17.81
C ALA A 148 -2.09 1.27 -16.89
N ILE A 149 -2.39 1.29 -15.58
CA ILE A 149 -1.81 0.33 -14.61
C ILE A 149 -2.31 -1.11 -14.87
N LEU A 150 -3.58 -1.26 -15.28
CA LEU A 150 -4.14 -2.56 -15.64
C LEU A 150 -3.41 -3.20 -16.82
N ALA A 151 -3.05 -2.40 -17.82
CA ALA A 151 -2.43 -2.83 -19.08
C ALA A 151 -0.89 -2.84 -19.03
N ASP A 152 -0.28 -2.32 -17.96
CA ASP A 152 1.17 -2.32 -17.81
C ASP A 152 1.69 -3.74 -17.62
N ASN A 153 2.46 -4.21 -18.62
CA ASN A 153 2.97 -5.59 -18.63
C ASN A 153 3.94 -5.86 -17.48
N GLY A 154 4.81 -4.92 -17.15
CA GLY A 154 5.74 -5.05 -16.04
C GLY A 154 5.02 -5.19 -14.72
N HIS A 155 4.02 -4.36 -14.47
CA HIS A 155 3.19 -4.40 -13.27
C HIS A 155 2.37 -5.70 -13.17
N VAL A 156 1.81 -6.18 -14.28
CA VAL A 156 1.08 -7.46 -14.33
C VAL A 156 2.02 -8.61 -14.02
N LEU A 157 3.19 -8.67 -14.68
CA LEU A 157 4.17 -9.75 -14.49
C LEU A 157 4.66 -9.82 -13.04
N GLN A 158 5.08 -8.70 -12.46
CA GLN A 158 5.57 -8.59 -11.09
C GLN A 158 4.53 -9.04 -10.05
N SER A 159 3.23 -8.89 -10.34
CA SER A 159 2.16 -9.31 -9.44
C SER A 159 1.71 -10.77 -9.64
N ARG A 160 2.24 -11.48 -10.64
CA ARG A 160 1.92 -12.90 -10.92
C ARG A 160 2.99 -13.87 -10.44
N LEU A 161 4.17 -13.37 -10.10
CA LEU A 161 5.30 -14.14 -9.64
C LEU A 161 5.46 -14.04 -8.10
N ILE A 162 6.24 -14.92 -7.50
CA ILE A 162 6.53 -14.93 -6.06
C ILE A 162 7.58 -13.84 -5.78
N LEU A 163 7.12 -12.59 -5.72
CA LEU A 163 7.98 -11.40 -5.55
C LEU A 163 7.46 -10.49 -4.43
N LEU A 164 8.36 -9.65 -3.88
CA LEU A 164 8.01 -8.70 -2.81
C LEU A 164 7.36 -7.40 -3.33
N ASP A 165 7.41 -7.16 -4.65
CA ASP A 165 7.06 -5.86 -5.23
C ASP A 165 5.55 -5.59 -5.20
N ALA A 166 4.71 -6.60 -5.42
CA ALA A 166 3.26 -6.42 -5.34
C ALA A 166 2.77 -5.97 -3.95
N PRO A 167 3.17 -6.59 -2.81
CA PRO A 167 2.88 -6.08 -1.48
C PRO A 167 3.44 -4.69 -1.22
N LEU A 168 4.68 -4.41 -1.63
CA LEU A 168 5.31 -3.11 -1.48
C LEU A 168 4.46 -2.02 -2.11
N VAL A 169 4.13 -2.15 -3.41
CA VAL A 169 3.37 -1.13 -4.15
C VAL A 169 1.95 -0.98 -3.60
N LEU A 170 1.30 -2.06 -3.15
CA LEU A 170 0.00 -1.96 -2.49
C LEU A 170 0.08 -1.07 -1.24
N PHE A 171 1.04 -1.32 -0.34
CA PHE A 171 1.17 -0.54 0.88
C PHE A 171 1.63 0.90 0.63
N MET A 172 2.45 1.14 -0.41
CA MET A 172 2.76 2.50 -0.88
C MET A 172 1.49 3.26 -1.28
N LEU A 173 0.64 2.65 -2.10
CA LEU A 173 -0.62 3.25 -2.55
C LEU A 173 -1.61 3.43 -1.38
N CYS A 174 -1.68 2.47 -0.45
CA CYS A 174 -2.47 2.59 0.78
C CYS A 174 -2.00 3.77 1.62
N SER A 175 -0.67 3.97 1.77
CA SER A 175 -0.10 5.10 2.50
C SER A 175 -0.51 6.44 1.88
N LEU A 176 -0.43 6.56 0.56
CA LEU A 176 -0.85 7.76 -0.16
C LEU A 176 -2.36 8.00 -0.03
N TYR A 177 -3.16 6.97 -0.21
CA TYR A 177 -4.62 7.08 -0.07
C TYR A 177 -5.03 7.52 1.33
N CYS A 178 -4.50 6.86 2.36
CA CYS A 178 -4.80 7.20 3.75
C CYS A 178 -4.34 8.62 4.09
N TYR A 179 -3.18 9.04 3.61
CA TYR A 179 -2.69 10.41 3.81
C TYR A 179 -3.60 11.45 3.12
N ILE A 180 -4.06 11.21 1.90
CA ILE A 180 -4.99 12.11 1.20
C ILE A 180 -6.31 12.22 1.98
N ARG A 181 -6.84 11.09 2.47
CA ARG A 181 -8.04 11.07 3.31
C ARG A 181 -7.83 11.78 4.64
N PHE A 182 -6.65 11.63 5.26
CA PHE A 182 -6.26 12.38 6.45
C PHE A 182 -6.21 13.88 6.15
N TYR A 183 -5.56 14.29 5.06
CA TYR A 183 -5.48 15.69 4.68
C TYR A 183 -6.85 16.31 4.39
N ALA A 184 -7.79 15.56 3.87
CA ALA A 184 -9.17 15.99 3.70
C ALA A 184 -9.86 16.34 5.05
N GLN A 185 -9.41 15.75 6.18
CA GLN A 185 -9.93 16.03 7.52
C GLN A 185 -9.25 17.23 8.21
N ARG A 186 -8.39 17.98 7.53
CA ARG A 186 -7.61 19.10 8.12
C ARG A 186 -8.45 20.18 8.81
N TYR A 187 -9.72 20.33 8.41
CA TYR A 187 -10.68 21.29 9.02
C TYR A 187 -11.43 20.71 10.23
N ASN A 188 -11.30 19.45 10.50
CA ASN A 188 -11.92 18.75 11.62
C ASN A 188 -10.85 18.02 12.47
N PRO A 189 -9.80 18.74 12.95
CA PRO A 189 -8.69 18.12 13.65
C PRO A 189 -9.16 17.42 14.92
N PHE A 190 -8.44 16.35 15.29
CA PHE A 190 -8.64 15.56 16.50
C PHE A 190 -10.00 14.84 16.63
N LYS A 191 -10.86 14.86 15.60
CA LYS A 191 -12.04 14.01 15.55
C LYS A 191 -11.69 12.57 15.17
N ALA A 192 -12.60 11.63 15.39
CA ALA A 192 -12.37 10.22 15.13
C ALA A 192 -11.86 9.94 13.71
N ALA A 193 -12.48 10.48 12.67
CA ALA A 193 -12.05 10.30 11.29
C ALA A 193 -10.61 10.84 11.04
N TRP A 194 -10.24 11.96 11.68
CA TRP A 194 -8.90 12.52 11.58
C TRP A 194 -7.86 11.56 12.17
N TRP A 195 -8.11 11.01 13.38
CA TRP A 195 -7.24 10.03 14.01
C TRP A 195 -7.17 8.73 13.23
N THR A 196 -8.31 8.23 12.76
CA THR A 196 -8.36 6.99 11.97
C THR A 196 -7.47 7.07 10.74
N TRP A 197 -7.61 8.12 9.93
CA TRP A 197 -6.82 8.24 8.70
C TRP A 197 -5.35 8.51 8.98
N LEU A 198 -5.01 9.28 10.02
CA LEU A 198 -3.62 9.50 10.43
C LEU A 198 -2.96 8.20 10.89
N SER A 199 -3.65 7.40 11.73
CA SER A 199 -3.14 6.11 12.19
C SER A 199 -3.01 5.09 11.05
N LEU A 200 -4.01 5.01 10.15
CA LEU A 200 -3.93 4.15 8.98
C LEU A 200 -2.77 4.55 8.04
N THR A 201 -2.47 5.84 7.91
CA THR A 201 -1.29 6.29 7.17
C THR A 201 -0.01 5.73 7.82
N GLY A 202 0.11 5.82 9.14
CA GLY A 202 1.27 5.27 9.87
C GLY A 202 1.39 3.75 9.73
N VAL A 203 0.29 3.01 9.88
CA VAL A 203 0.27 1.55 9.69
C VAL A 203 0.69 1.19 8.26
N SER A 204 0.14 1.86 7.25
CA SER A 204 0.49 1.58 5.84
C SER A 204 1.96 1.90 5.54
N LEU A 205 2.51 2.98 6.11
CA LEU A 205 3.93 3.33 6.03
C LEU A 205 4.81 2.25 6.69
N ALA A 206 4.41 1.76 7.87
CA ALA A 206 5.10 0.66 8.52
C ALA A 206 5.13 -0.58 7.63
N CYS A 207 3.99 -0.98 7.07
CA CYS A 207 3.91 -2.12 6.15
C CYS A 207 4.78 -1.90 4.91
N THR A 208 4.82 -0.68 4.36
CA THR A 208 5.63 -0.35 3.19
C THR A 208 7.12 -0.59 3.45
N ILE A 209 7.64 -0.02 4.55
CA ILE A 209 9.06 -0.16 4.89
C ILE A 209 9.40 -1.58 5.35
N SER A 210 8.43 -2.30 5.93
CA SER A 210 8.60 -3.70 6.35
C SER A 210 8.55 -4.70 5.19
N CYS A 211 8.17 -4.28 3.97
CA CYS A 211 8.28 -5.10 2.77
C CYS A 211 9.65 -4.99 2.11
N LYS A 212 10.14 -3.76 1.91
CA LYS A 212 11.41 -3.49 1.19
C LYS A 212 11.95 -2.13 1.61
N MET A 213 13.27 -2.00 1.78
CA MET A 213 13.90 -0.74 2.25
C MET A 213 13.63 0.45 1.34
N VAL A 214 13.37 0.24 0.06
CA VAL A 214 12.98 1.31 -0.88
C VAL A 214 11.68 2.02 -0.46
N GLY A 215 10.86 1.39 0.38
CA GLY A 215 9.68 1.99 1.01
C GLY A 215 9.97 3.29 1.78
N VAL A 216 11.23 3.55 2.17
CA VAL A 216 11.66 4.80 2.79
C VAL A 216 11.38 6.02 1.91
N LEU A 217 11.34 5.86 0.58
CA LEU A 217 11.00 6.94 -0.34
C LEU A 217 9.54 7.39 -0.19
N THR A 218 8.63 6.46 0.08
CA THR A 218 7.22 6.79 0.40
C THR A 218 7.15 7.54 1.72
N PHE A 219 7.93 7.10 2.71
CA PHE A 219 8.04 7.78 4.00
C PHE A 219 8.55 9.21 3.84
N ALA A 220 9.59 9.42 3.03
CA ALA A 220 10.12 10.74 2.72
C ALA A 220 9.09 11.64 2.00
N THR A 221 8.34 11.08 1.06
CA THR A 221 7.30 11.82 0.31
C THR A 221 6.18 12.30 1.23
N ILE A 222 5.61 11.41 2.04
CA ILE A 222 4.55 11.77 3.00
C ILE A 222 5.11 12.66 4.10
N GLY A 223 6.32 12.38 4.59
CA GLY A 223 7.00 13.20 5.58
C GLY A 223 7.22 14.64 5.09
N GLY A 224 7.65 14.82 3.86
CA GLY A 224 7.78 16.14 3.24
C GLY A 224 6.44 16.90 3.18
N ALA A 225 5.36 16.22 2.78
CA ALA A 225 4.03 16.81 2.77
C ALA A 225 3.55 17.19 4.19
N VAL A 226 3.83 16.35 5.18
CA VAL A 226 3.52 16.64 6.61
C VAL A 226 4.32 17.83 7.13
N ILE A 227 5.59 17.94 6.77
CA ILE A 227 6.43 19.10 7.15
C ILE A 227 5.86 20.39 6.57
N LEU A 228 5.47 20.38 5.29
CA LEU A 228 4.84 21.54 4.65
C LEU A 228 3.51 21.90 5.32
N ASP A 229 2.69 20.92 5.70
CA ASP A 229 1.44 21.15 6.41
C ASP A 229 1.68 21.75 7.80
N LEU A 230 2.65 21.23 8.54
CA LEU A 230 3.06 21.78 9.85
C LEU A 230 3.66 23.19 9.73
N TRP A 231 4.47 23.43 8.69
CA TRP A 231 5.00 24.77 8.41
C TRP A 231 3.89 25.78 8.17
N ASN A 232 2.86 25.40 7.40
CA ASN A 232 1.69 26.23 7.18
C ASN A 232 0.89 26.51 8.47
N LEU A 233 0.93 25.62 9.45
CA LEU A 233 0.34 25.85 10.79
C LEU A 233 1.14 26.82 11.65
N LEU A 234 2.45 26.96 11.42
CA LEU A 234 3.31 27.91 12.10
C LEU A 234 3.18 29.34 11.57
N ASP A 235 2.44 29.57 10.49
CA ASP A 235 2.27 30.92 9.93
C ASP A 235 1.66 31.86 10.98
N ILE A 236 2.50 32.74 11.50
CA ILE A 236 2.18 33.72 12.56
C ILE A 236 1.00 34.62 12.15
N ARG A 237 0.79 34.84 10.85
CA ARG A 237 -0.30 35.64 10.32
C ARG A 237 -1.68 35.02 10.59
N ARG A 238 -1.72 33.73 10.86
CA ARG A 238 -2.96 32.97 11.14
C ARG A 238 -3.35 32.99 12.62
N GLY A 239 -2.49 33.52 13.50
CA GLY A 239 -2.81 33.69 14.92
C GLY A 239 -3.00 32.37 15.70
N LEU A 240 -2.52 31.25 15.17
CA LEU A 240 -2.63 29.96 15.84
C LEU A 240 -1.75 29.94 17.09
N SER A 241 -2.31 29.43 18.18
CA SER A 241 -1.58 29.26 19.44
C SER A 241 -0.50 28.19 19.30
N MET A 242 0.70 28.41 19.86
CA MET A 242 1.77 27.41 19.94
C MET A 242 1.30 26.07 20.55
N ARG A 243 0.33 26.12 21.46
CA ARG A 243 -0.27 24.90 22.03
C ARG A 243 -0.96 24.04 20.98
N VAL A 244 -1.65 24.67 20.01
CA VAL A 244 -2.33 23.94 18.89
C VAL A 244 -1.29 23.32 17.98
N PHE A 245 -0.24 24.07 17.62
CA PHE A 245 0.88 23.54 16.84
C PHE A 245 1.52 22.31 17.49
N VAL A 246 1.86 22.39 18.78
CA VAL A 246 2.47 21.27 19.53
C VAL A 246 1.54 20.05 19.52
N LYS A 247 0.23 20.22 19.72
CA LYS A 247 -0.74 19.10 19.61
C LYS A 247 -0.71 18.43 18.24
N HIS A 248 -0.70 19.22 17.17
CA HIS A 248 -0.63 18.70 15.80
C HIS A 248 0.70 17.99 15.52
N PHE A 249 1.81 18.53 16.01
CA PHE A 249 3.14 17.96 15.89
C PHE A 249 3.22 16.60 16.62
N CYS A 250 2.84 16.58 17.92
CA CYS A 250 2.87 15.36 18.72
C CYS A 250 1.99 14.25 18.14
N ALA A 251 0.78 14.59 17.69
CA ALA A 251 -0.11 13.61 17.08
C ALA A 251 0.49 12.98 15.80
N ARG A 252 1.09 13.80 14.93
CA ARG A 252 1.76 13.31 13.73
C ARG A 252 3.02 12.51 14.06
N ALA A 253 3.82 12.95 15.02
CA ALA A 253 5.01 12.22 15.46
C ALA A 253 4.64 10.85 16.04
N MET A 254 3.60 10.77 16.87
CA MET A 254 3.12 9.49 17.39
C MET A 254 2.63 8.54 16.29
N CYS A 255 1.80 9.04 15.38
CA CYS A 255 1.18 8.17 14.36
C CYS A 255 2.10 7.87 13.17
N LEU A 256 3.01 8.78 12.81
CA LEU A 256 3.83 8.64 11.59
C LEU A 256 5.29 8.29 11.85
N ILE A 257 5.74 8.32 13.11
CA ILE A 257 7.12 7.92 13.48
C ILE A 257 7.06 6.79 14.52
N ILE A 258 6.44 7.04 15.68
CA ILE A 258 6.47 6.05 16.78
C ILE A 258 5.67 4.80 16.40
N LEU A 259 4.45 4.95 15.92
CA LEU A 259 3.61 3.81 15.52
C LEU A 259 4.25 2.95 14.42
N PRO A 260 4.74 3.52 13.29
CA PRO A 260 5.47 2.73 12.29
C PRO A 260 6.70 2.02 12.85
N PHE A 261 7.48 2.69 13.70
CA PHE A 261 8.65 2.09 14.33
C PHE A 261 8.28 0.88 15.21
N LEU A 262 7.25 1.00 16.04
CA LEU A 262 6.80 -0.10 16.89
C LEU A 262 6.27 -1.29 16.06
N ILE A 263 5.54 -1.02 14.98
CA ILE A 263 5.06 -2.08 14.07
C ILE A 263 6.25 -2.75 13.38
N TYR A 264 7.24 -1.97 12.91
CA TYR A 264 8.44 -2.50 12.27
C TYR A 264 9.25 -3.41 13.21
N LEU A 265 9.33 -3.06 14.49
CA LEU A 265 9.99 -3.90 15.50
C LEU A 265 9.21 -5.18 15.83
N GLY A 266 7.92 -5.23 15.53
CA GLY A 266 7.06 -6.40 15.76
C GLY A 266 7.17 -7.48 14.69
N PHE A 267 7.78 -7.16 13.55
CA PHE A 267 8.10 -8.10 12.49
C PHE A 267 9.52 -8.64 12.63
#